data_b9bc59636751d666d705a7a9fe07fb51
#
_entry.id   b9bc59636751d666d705a7a9fe07fb51
#
_cell.length_a   1.000
_cell.length_b   1.000
_cell.length_c   1.000
_cell.angle_alpha   90.00
_cell.angle_beta   90.00
_cell.angle_gamma   90.00
#
_symmetry.space_group_name_H-M   'P 1'
#
loop_
_entity.id
_entity.type
_entity.pdbx_description
1 polymer ?
#
loop_
_entity_poly.entity_id
_entity_poly.type
_entity_poly.pdbx_seq_one_letter_code
_entity_poly.pdbx_strand_id
1 'polypeptide(L)'
;MKTIIVFLLSLTFCSAASRRITLDAYRDKVYGAWIGQIAGASYGFNFEGKARNIIHLDHYLNKYDAALVDDDYYYEMVALYGFERFGPHMTIQQLGDMWKEYRAGTWGSSEQARLALERGIQPPETGSPRYNRLFHTIGPEFSSDIYGMISPGMLNLAGAVARNYSHINGYAEGSDGAVFVAASVSEAFFETNPAKIVRQAAQLIDPRSNYRKAIDFILASYGQ
;
A
#
# COMPACT_ATOMS: atom_id res chain seq x y z
N MET A 1 44.89 -17.02 -43.36
CA MET A 1 44.91 -16.57 -41.94
C MET A 1 43.49 -16.30 -41.52
N LYS A 2 42.90 -17.12 -40.65
CA LYS A 2 41.53 -16.89 -40.11
C LYS A 2 41.71 -16.26 -38.74
N THR A 3 41.28 -15.00 -38.62
CA THR A 3 41.30 -14.22 -37.36
C THR A 3 40.14 -14.69 -36.50
N ILE A 4 40.42 -15.33 -35.38
CA ILE A 4 39.42 -15.69 -34.38
C ILE A 4 39.21 -14.47 -33.45
N ILE A 5 38.05 -13.87 -33.50
CA ILE A 5 37.64 -12.80 -32.55
C ILE A 5 37.05 -13.51 -31.35
N VAL A 6 37.77 -13.48 -30.21
CA VAL A 6 37.29 -13.96 -28.92
C VAL A 6 36.47 -12.82 -28.26
N PHE A 7 35.17 -13.02 -28.15
CA PHE A 7 34.29 -12.13 -27.38
C PHE A 7 34.38 -12.52 -25.89
N LEU A 8 35.10 -11.72 -25.10
CA LEU A 8 35.07 -11.82 -23.63
C LEU A 8 33.77 -11.25 -23.13
N LEU A 9 32.80 -12.11 -22.76
CA LEU A 9 31.63 -11.70 -21.99
C LEU A 9 32.08 -11.43 -20.53
N SER A 10 32.21 -10.16 -20.15
CA SER A 10 32.38 -9.77 -18.75
C SER A 10 31.04 -9.93 -18.03
N LEU A 11 30.85 -11.04 -17.32
CA LEU A 11 29.77 -11.21 -16.36
C LEU A 11 30.05 -10.32 -15.13
N THR A 12 29.50 -9.13 -15.13
CA THR A 12 29.42 -8.30 -13.91
C THR A 12 28.41 -8.98 -12.97
N PHE A 13 28.91 -9.72 -11.99
CA PHE A 13 28.10 -10.15 -10.85
C PHE A 13 27.69 -8.89 -10.08
N CYS A 14 26.48 -8.41 -10.29
CA CYS A 14 25.88 -7.42 -9.41
C CYS A 14 25.59 -8.14 -8.07
N SER A 15 26.53 -8.06 -7.14
CA SER A 15 26.33 -8.50 -5.77
C SER A 15 25.31 -7.56 -5.12
N ALA A 16 24.05 -7.91 -5.17
CA ALA A 16 23.04 -7.22 -4.39
C ALA A 16 23.39 -7.41 -2.90
N ALA A 17 23.83 -6.36 -2.23
CA ALA A 17 24.09 -6.40 -0.80
C ALA A 17 22.78 -6.84 -0.11
N SER A 18 22.81 -7.95 0.62
CA SER A 18 21.64 -8.45 1.33
C SER A 18 21.30 -7.45 2.46
N ARG A 19 20.11 -6.86 2.40
CA ARG A 19 19.58 -6.04 3.49
C ARG A 19 19.26 -6.96 4.67
N ARG A 20 19.64 -6.56 5.87
CA ARG A 20 19.41 -7.33 7.10
C ARG A 20 18.81 -6.43 8.16
N ILE A 21 17.84 -6.96 8.90
CA ILE A 21 17.22 -6.31 10.04
C ILE A 21 17.13 -7.34 11.19
N THR A 22 17.38 -6.94 12.41
CA THR A 22 17.16 -7.79 13.58
C THR A 22 15.65 -7.91 13.84
N LEU A 23 15.23 -8.98 14.51
CA LEU A 23 13.84 -9.18 14.87
C LEU A 23 13.31 -8.04 15.75
N ASP A 24 14.12 -7.57 16.69
CA ASP A 24 13.73 -6.47 17.60
C ASP A 24 13.56 -5.15 16.83
N ALA A 25 14.49 -4.82 15.92
CA ALA A 25 14.37 -3.65 15.08
C ALA A 25 13.18 -3.75 14.10
N TYR A 26 12.87 -4.96 13.61
CA TYR A 26 11.68 -5.19 12.80
C TYR A 26 10.40 -4.93 13.59
N ARG A 27 10.29 -5.50 14.81
CA ARG A 27 9.14 -5.29 15.70
C ARG A 27 8.94 -3.82 16.05
N ASP A 28 10.02 -3.12 16.41
CA ASP A 28 9.97 -1.69 16.73
C ASP A 28 9.42 -0.89 15.54
N LYS A 29 9.90 -1.15 14.32
CA LYS A 29 9.41 -0.48 13.12
C LYS A 29 7.96 -0.82 12.78
N VAL A 30 7.51 -2.06 12.99
CA VAL A 30 6.10 -2.45 12.81
C VAL A 30 5.21 -1.72 13.82
N TYR A 31 5.61 -1.65 15.11
CA TYR A 31 4.89 -0.83 16.10
C TYR A 31 4.84 0.64 15.70
N GLY A 32 5.97 1.18 15.22
CA GLY A 32 6.03 2.56 14.72
C GLY A 32 5.10 2.79 13.53
N ALA A 33 4.99 1.84 12.62
CA ALA A 33 4.08 1.92 11.47
C ALA A 33 2.61 1.98 11.90
N TRP A 34 2.17 1.06 12.78
CA TRP A 34 0.80 1.07 13.33
C TRP A 34 0.49 2.35 14.11
N ILE A 35 1.41 2.82 14.97
CA ILE A 35 1.23 4.07 15.71
C ILE A 35 1.17 5.25 14.74
N GLY A 36 2.02 5.27 13.73
CA GLY A 36 2.05 6.32 12.70
C GLY A 36 0.75 6.39 11.91
N GLN A 37 0.22 5.26 11.49
CA GLN A 37 -1.05 5.15 10.77
C GLN A 37 -2.21 5.66 11.64
N ILE A 38 -2.36 5.16 12.87
CA ILE A 38 -3.42 5.60 13.80
C ILE A 38 -3.31 7.11 14.10
N ALA A 39 -2.09 7.62 14.30
CA ALA A 39 -1.88 9.05 14.51
C ALA A 39 -2.22 9.87 13.27
N GLY A 40 -1.86 9.39 12.08
CA GLY A 40 -2.17 10.02 10.79
C GLY A 40 -3.67 10.07 10.52
N ALA A 41 -4.38 8.95 10.67
CA ALA A 41 -5.83 8.87 10.50
C ALA A 41 -6.54 9.79 11.51
N SER A 42 -6.16 9.73 12.79
CA SER A 42 -6.75 10.59 13.84
C SER A 42 -6.54 12.09 13.57
N TYR A 43 -5.40 12.45 13.01
CA TYR A 43 -5.11 13.83 12.64
C TYR A 43 -5.88 14.26 11.39
N GLY A 44 -5.85 13.44 10.34
CA GLY A 44 -6.51 13.66 9.05
C GLY A 44 -8.03 13.78 9.16
N PHE A 45 -8.64 13.02 10.06
CA PHE A 45 -10.09 13.01 10.32
C PHE A 45 -10.67 14.42 10.55
N ASN A 46 -9.89 15.33 11.14
CA ASN A 46 -10.33 16.72 11.36
C ASN A 46 -10.53 17.49 10.06
N PHE A 47 -9.97 17.03 8.96
CA PHE A 47 -9.95 17.71 7.66
C PHE A 47 -10.71 16.96 6.58
N GLU A 48 -11.13 15.75 6.85
CA GLU A 48 -11.84 14.90 5.89
C GLU A 48 -13.10 15.61 5.37
N GLY A 49 -13.30 15.56 4.05
CA GLY A 49 -14.42 16.22 3.38
C GLY A 49 -14.43 17.75 3.46
N LYS A 50 -13.41 18.39 4.04
CA LYS A 50 -13.31 19.85 4.19
C LYS A 50 -12.32 20.40 3.18
N ALA A 51 -12.81 21.21 2.22
CA ALA A 51 -11.92 21.96 1.34
C ALA A 51 -11.07 22.96 2.15
N ARG A 52 -9.75 22.93 1.93
CA ARG A 52 -8.79 23.85 2.53
C ARG A 52 -7.80 24.29 1.47
N ASN A 53 -7.53 25.59 1.40
CA ASN A 53 -6.52 26.12 0.48
C ASN A 53 -5.10 25.83 1.00
N ILE A 54 -4.85 26.11 2.26
CA ILE A 54 -3.58 25.91 2.95
C ILE A 54 -3.89 25.53 4.40
N ILE A 55 -3.22 24.49 4.90
CA ILE A 55 -3.29 24.09 6.30
C ILE A 55 -1.87 24.20 6.86
N HIS A 56 -1.69 25.08 7.84
CA HIS A 56 -0.46 25.18 8.61
C HIS A 56 -0.78 24.81 10.04
N LEU A 57 -0.27 23.67 10.48
CA LEU A 57 -0.49 23.17 11.84
C LEU A 57 0.86 22.76 12.42
N ASP A 58 1.12 23.21 13.62
CA ASP A 58 2.33 22.94 14.40
C ASP A 58 2.08 22.02 15.59
N HIS A 59 0.80 21.64 15.80
CA HIS A 59 0.40 20.74 16.87
C HIS A 59 -0.84 19.94 16.49
N TYR A 60 -1.10 18.85 17.23
CA TYR A 60 -2.34 18.09 17.09
C TYR A 60 -3.52 18.91 17.64
N LEU A 61 -4.62 18.95 16.89
CA LEU A 61 -5.82 19.71 17.26
C LEU A 61 -6.57 19.08 18.45
N ASN A 62 -6.52 17.76 18.55
CA ASN A 62 -7.21 16.99 19.58
C ASN A 62 -6.24 16.05 20.28
N LYS A 63 -6.58 15.68 21.53
CA LYS A 63 -5.99 14.53 22.20
C LYS A 63 -6.94 13.36 22.05
N TYR A 64 -6.39 12.21 21.75
CA TYR A 64 -7.13 10.96 21.61
C TYR A 64 -6.63 9.97 22.64
N ASP A 65 -7.56 9.39 23.43
CA ASP A 65 -7.27 8.36 24.43
C ASP A 65 -7.32 6.96 23.81
N ALA A 66 -7.86 6.83 22.59
CA ALA A 66 -7.95 5.60 21.82
C ALA A 66 -7.93 5.91 20.30
N ALA A 67 -7.62 4.91 19.52
CA ALA A 67 -7.77 4.99 18.06
C ALA A 67 -9.22 5.28 17.68
N LEU A 68 -9.44 6.12 16.67
CA LEU A 68 -10.77 6.32 16.10
C LEU A 68 -11.23 5.00 15.42
N VAL A 69 -12.53 4.86 15.21
CA VAL A 69 -13.04 3.82 14.32
C VAL A 69 -12.86 4.30 12.90
N ASP A 70 -11.97 3.65 12.17
CA ASP A 70 -11.55 4.08 10.84
C ASP A 70 -11.32 2.85 9.95
N ASP A 71 -11.61 2.96 8.65
CA ASP A 71 -11.42 1.88 7.70
C ASP A 71 -9.94 1.72 7.30
N ASP A 72 -9.13 2.74 7.44
CA ASP A 72 -7.70 2.71 7.10
C ASP A 72 -6.98 1.52 7.75
N TYR A 73 -7.12 1.34 9.05
CA TYR A 73 -6.49 0.21 9.75
C TYR A 73 -7.40 -0.99 9.97
N TYR A 74 -8.71 -0.85 9.80
CA TYR A 74 -9.63 -1.95 9.96
C TYR A 74 -9.40 -3.06 8.91
N TYR A 75 -9.35 -2.69 7.64
CA TYR A 75 -9.13 -3.66 6.56
C TYR A 75 -7.75 -4.28 6.59
N GLU A 76 -6.76 -3.58 7.10
CA GLU A 76 -5.44 -4.15 7.35
C GLU A 76 -5.44 -5.21 8.45
N MET A 77 -6.16 -4.96 9.55
CA MET A 77 -6.35 -5.96 10.59
C MET A 77 -7.06 -7.19 10.05
N VAL A 78 -8.06 -7.03 9.18
CA VAL A 78 -8.74 -8.17 8.52
C VAL A 78 -7.76 -8.94 7.65
N ALA A 79 -6.89 -8.26 6.91
CA ALA A 79 -5.85 -8.90 6.12
C ALA A 79 -4.82 -9.63 7.01
N LEU A 80 -4.42 -9.04 8.15
CA LEU A 80 -3.54 -9.67 9.13
C LEU A 80 -4.14 -10.97 9.65
N TYR A 81 -5.40 -10.97 10.08
CA TYR A 81 -6.11 -12.18 10.52
C TYR A 81 -6.21 -13.22 9.39
N GLY A 82 -6.35 -12.76 8.16
CA GLY A 82 -6.30 -13.64 6.99
C GLY A 82 -4.93 -14.32 6.83
N PHE A 83 -3.84 -13.57 6.98
CA PHE A 83 -2.49 -14.14 6.95
C PHE A 83 -2.22 -15.09 8.14
N GLU A 84 -2.72 -14.78 9.33
CA GLU A 84 -2.64 -15.69 10.49
C GLU A 84 -3.39 -17.00 10.22
N ARG A 85 -4.54 -16.94 9.57
CA ARG A 85 -5.40 -18.12 9.30
C ARG A 85 -4.90 -18.97 8.12
N PHE A 86 -4.49 -18.34 7.03
CA PHE A 86 -4.21 -18.99 5.75
C PHE A 86 -2.72 -19.01 5.39
N GLY A 87 -1.89 -18.29 6.15
CA GLY A 87 -0.46 -18.16 5.89
C GLY A 87 -0.11 -17.16 4.78
N PRO A 88 1.19 -17.06 4.41
CA PRO A 88 1.70 -16.05 3.48
C PRO A 88 1.21 -16.23 2.03
N HIS A 89 0.59 -17.35 1.71
CA HIS A 89 0.02 -17.66 0.40
C HIS A 89 -1.51 -17.51 0.37
N MET A 90 -2.09 -16.74 1.29
CA MET A 90 -3.52 -16.41 1.26
C MET A 90 -3.94 -15.98 -0.15
N THR A 91 -5.06 -16.51 -0.63
CA THR A 91 -5.63 -16.08 -1.92
C THR A 91 -6.49 -14.84 -1.76
N ILE A 92 -6.71 -14.09 -2.84
CA ILE A 92 -7.62 -12.93 -2.81
C ILE A 92 -9.07 -13.36 -2.51
N GLN A 93 -9.46 -14.58 -2.89
CA GLN A 93 -10.77 -15.14 -2.56
C GLN A 93 -10.91 -15.39 -1.06
N GLN A 94 -9.85 -15.91 -0.42
CA GLN A 94 -9.81 -16.07 1.04
C GLN A 94 -9.87 -14.71 1.75
N LEU A 95 -9.20 -13.67 1.24
CA LEU A 95 -9.37 -12.31 1.75
C LEU A 95 -10.82 -11.82 1.58
N GLY A 96 -11.47 -12.13 0.46
CA GLY A 96 -12.89 -11.84 0.26
C GLY A 96 -13.80 -12.55 1.28
N ASP A 97 -13.47 -13.77 1.66
CA ASP A 97 -14.19 -14.50 2.72
C ASP A 97 -13.97 -13.86 4.09
N MET A 98 -12.76 -13.38 4.39
CA MET A 98 -12.48 -12.59 5.61
C MET A 98 -13.30 -11.30 5.64
N TRP A 99 -13.44 -10.59 4.53
CA TRP A 99 -14.29 -9.38 4.43
C TRP A 99 -15.77 -9.64 4.66
N LYS A 100 -16.26 -10.84 4.34
CA LYS A 100 -17.65 -11.28 4.67
C LYS A 100 -17.81 -11.62 6.14
N GLU A 101 -16.78 -12.24 6.73
CA GLU A 101 -16.79 -12.69 8.12
C GLU A 101 -16.66 -11.51 9.08
N TYR A 102 -15.68 -10.64 8.83
CA TYR A 102 -15.40 -9.46 9.66
C TYR A 102 -16.09 -8.24 9.07
N ARG A 103 -17.19 -7.84 9.70
CA ARG A 103 -18.02 -6.72 9.24
C ARG A 103 -17.77 -5.50 10.11
N ALA A 104 -17.04 -4.52 9.57
CA ALA A 104 -17.02 -3.17 10.11
C ALA A 104 -17.82 -2.21 9.24
N GLY A 105 -17.80 -0.95 9.59
CA GLY A 105 -18.27 0.12 8.73
C GLY A 105 -17.57 0.06 7.37
N THR A 106 -18.30 0.31 6.30
CA THR A 106 -17.78 0.29 4.94
C THR A 106 -18.13 1.60 4.27
N TRP A 107 -17.17 2.13 3.51
CA TRP A 107 -17.31 3.39 2.78
C TRP A 107 -16.78 3.23 1.35
N GLY A 108 -17.27 4.05 0.46
CA GLY A 108 -16.72 4.18 -0.87
C GLY A 108 -16.59 2.86 -1.64
N SER A 109 -15.39 2.59 -2.14
CA SER A 109 -15.11 1.37 -2.92
C SER A 109 -15.22 0.09 -2.09
N SER A 110 -14.92 0.15 -0.81
CA SER A 110 -15.00 -0.99 0.10
C SER A 110 -16.45 -1.42 0.34
N GLU A 111 -17.39 -0.48 0.46
CA GLU A 111 -18.82 -0.78 0.55
C GLU A 111 -19.32 -1.49 -0.72
N GLN A 112 -18.94 -0.99 -1.90
CA GLN A 112 -19.37 -1.61 -3.16
C GLN A 112 -18.79 -3.01 -3.33
N ALA A 113 -17.55 -3.23 -2.94
CA ALA A 113 -16.94 -4.56 -2.94
C ALA A 113 -17.67 -5.51 -2.00
N ARG A 114 -17.99 -5.07 -0.79
CA ARG A 114 -18.74 -5.89 0.18
C ARG A 114 -20.13 -6.25 -0.34
N LEU A 115 -20.86 -5.28 -0.90
CA LEU A 115 -22.17 -5.53 -1.53
C LEU A 115 -22.08 -6.53 -2.71
N ALA A 116 -20.96 -6.50 -3.45
CA ALA A 116 -20.72 -7.47 -4.51
C ALA A 116 -20.44 -8.86 -3.94
N LEU A 117 -19.60 -8.97 -2.89
CA LEU A 117 -19.35 -10.22 -2.17
C LEU A 117 -20.64 -10.86 -1.62
N GLU A 118 -21.54 -10.06 -1.04
CA GLU A 118 -22.83 -10.52 -0.52
C GLU A 118 -23.75 -11.09 -1.62
N ARG A 119 -23.59 -10.59 -2.85
CA ARG A 119 -24.28 -11.11 -4.04
C ARG A 119 -23.58 -12.32 -4.67
N GLY A 120 -22.51 -12.84 -4.07
CA GLY A 120 -21.76 -13.99 -4.57
C GLY A 120 -20.69 -13.67 -5.62
N ILE A 121 -20.46 -12.39 -5.93
CA ILE A 121 -19.36 -11.99 -6.80
C ILE A 121 -18.04 -12.16 -6.03
N GLN A 122 -17.06 -12.83 -6.65
CA GLN A 122 -15.78 -13.10 -6.01
C GLN A 122 -14.71 -12.12 -6.48
N PRO A 123 -13.70 -11.80 -5.64
CA PRO A 123 -12.51 -11.11 -6.13
C PRO A 123 -11.79 -11.94 -7.21
N PRO A 124 -11.17 -11.31 -8.20
CA PRO A 124 -10.92 -9.88 -8.33
C PRO A 124 -12.09 -9.07 -8.92
N GLU A 125 -13.19 -9.71 -9.29
CA GLU A 125 -14.31 -9.02 -9.95
C GLU A 125 -15.01 -7.99 -9.05
N THR A 126 -15.00 -8.18 -7.73
CA THR A 126 -15.60 -7.23 -6.77
C THR A 126 -15.00 -5.83 -6.85
N GLY A 127 -13.71 -5.72 -7.20
CA GLY A 127 -13.03 -4.43 -7.41
C GLY A 127 -13.17 -3.89 -8.83
N SER A 128 -13.65 -4.70 -9.79
CA SER A 128 -13.68 -4.31 -11.21
C SER A 128 -14.65 -3.17 -11.48
N PRO A 129 -14.44 -2.37 -12.56
CA PRO A 129 -15.36 -1.29 -12.97
C PRO A 129 -16.79 -1.76 -13.21
N ARG A 130 -16.99 -3.06 -13.45
CA ARG A 130 -18.31 -3.66 -13.65
C ARG A 130 -19.14 -3.70 -12.38
N TYR A 131 -18.51 -3.91 -11.24
CA TYR A 131 -19.18 -4.12 -9.95
C TYR A 131 -18.88 -3.04 -8.93
N ASN A 132 -17.87 -2.21 -9.18
CA ASN A 132 -17.41 -1.17 -8.27
C ASN A 132 -17.18 0.14 -9.03
N ARG A 133 -18.11 1.09 -8.88
CA ARG A 133 -18.02 2.40 -9.56
C ARG A 133 -16.87 3.26 -9.03
N LEU A 134 -16.41 2.97 -7.82
CA LEU A 134 -15.36 3.70 -7.13
C LEU A 134 -14.02 2.95 -7.19
N PHE A 135 -13.83 2.06 -8.17
CA PHE A 135 -12.67 1.21 -8.36
C PHE A 135 -11.33 1.96 -8.40
N HIS A 136 -11.36 3.23 -8.76
CA HIS A 136 -10.18 4.10 -8.93
C HIS A 136 -9.89 4.97 -7.72
N THR A 137 -10.66 4.85 -6.63
CA THR A 137 -10.49 5.66 -5.42
C THR A 137 -9.51 5.05 -4.44
N ILE A 138 -9.31 5.73 -3.30
CA ILE A 138 -8.27 5.43 -2.31
C ILE A 138 -8.47 4.13 -1.51
N GLY A 139 -9.61 3.43 -1.65
CA GLY A 139 -9.89 2.24 -0.84
C GLY A 139 -8.78 1.19 -0.82
N PRO A 140 -8.19 0.78 -1.95
CA PRO A 140 -7.05 -0.10 -1.95
C PRO A 140 -5.77 0.53 -1.37
N GLU A 141 -5.61 1.86 -1.47
CA GLU A 141 -4.43 2.58 -1.04
C GLU A 141 -4.29 2.52 0.48
N PHE A 142 -5.30 2.94 1.22
CA PHE A 142 -5.26 3.00 2.67
C PHE A 142 -5.18 1.61 3.36
N SER A 143 -5.54 0.54 2.68
CA SER A 143 -5.51 -0.82 3.23
C SER A 143 -4.26 -1.62 2.86
N SER A 144 -3.16 -0.96 2.46
CA SER A 144 -2.00 -1.64 1.88
C SER A 144 -0.70 -1.55 2.69
N ASP A 145 -0.66 -0.83 3.82
CA ASP A 145 0.54 -0.72 4.66
C ASP A 145 1.00 -2.10 5.15
N ILE A 146 0.06 -2.97 5.51
CA ILE A 146 0.33 -4.34 5.97
C ILE A 146 1.19 -5.13 4.97
N TYR A 147 0.98 -4.96 3.66
CA TYR A 147 1.75 -5.68 2.63
C TYR A 147 3.20 -5.19 2.56
N GLY A 148 3.44 -3.93 2.88
CA GLY A 148 4.78 -3.39 3.08
C GLY A 148 5.43 -3.89 4.37
N MET A 149 4.67 -3.95 5.48
CA MET A 149 5.15 -4.42 6.78
C MET A 149 5.60 -5.88 6.75
N ILE A 150 4.89 -6.76 6.03
CA ILE A 150 5.25 -8.18 5.89
C ILE A 150 6.33 -8.44 4.84
N SER A 151 6.75 -7.41 4.10
CA SER A 151 7.74 -7.51 3.01
C SER A 151 8.87 -6.46 3.18
N PRO A 152 9.56 -6.37 4.34
CA PRO A 152 10.52 -5.30 4.63
C PRO A 152 11.68 -5.28 3.64
N GLY A 153 11.88 -4.16 2.93
CA GLY A 153 12.93 -3.96 1.94
C GLY A 153 12.76 -4.74 0.63
N MET A 154 11.62 -5.41 0.45
CA MET A 154 11.30 -6.20 -0.75
C MET A 154 10.23 -5.49 -1.59
N LEU A 155 10.54 -4.30 -2.08
CA LEU A 155 9.58 -3.40 -2.74
C LEU A 155 8.77 -4.07 -3.86
N ASN A 156 9.45 -4.85 -4.72
CA ASN A 156 8.78 -5.53 -5.83
C ASN A 156 7.76 -6.56 -5.32
N LEU A 157 8.09 -7.27 -4.25
CA LEU A 157 7.18 -8.23 -3.62
C LEU A 157 6.01 -7.50 -2.96
N ALA A 158 6.29 -6.47 -2.15
CA ALA A 158 5.27 -5.65 -1.50
C ALA A 158 4.27 -5.08 -2.53
N GLY A 159 4.79 -4.49 -3.61
CA GLY A 159 3.97 -3.95 -4.69
C GLY A 159 3.16 -5.01 -5.44
N ALA A 160 3.73 -6.19 -5.70
CA ALA A 160 3.01 -7.27 -6.36
C ALA A 160 1.88 -7.85 -5.48
N VAL A 161 2.14 -8.02 -4.20
CA VAL A 161 1.16 -8.47 -3.20
C VAL A 161 0.04 -7.45 -3.07
N ALA A 162 0.38 -6.17 -2.90
CA ALA A 162 -0.60 -5.08 -2.81
C ALA A 162 -1.46 -4.99 -4.07
N ARG A 163 -0.86 -5.08 -5.27
CA ARG A 163 -1.63 -5.07 -6.52
C ARG A 163 -2.61 -6.23 -6.60
N ASN A 164 -2.21 -7.43 -6.18
CA ASN A 164 -3.11 -8.58 -6.18
C ASN A 164 -4.31 -8.36 -5.24
N TYR A 165 -4.07 -7.96 -4.00
CA TYR A 165 -5.14 -7.79 -3.02
C TYR A 165 -5.96 -6.51 -3.23
N SER A 166 -5.39 -5.49 -3.87
CA SER A 166 -6.13 -4.26 -4.23
C SER A 166 -7.37 -4.54 -5.07
N HIS A 167 -7.34 -5.62 -5.86
CA HIS A 167 -8.45 -6.00 -6.72
C HIS A 167 -9.69 -6.50 -5.97
N ILE A 168 -9.66 -6.55 -4.64
CA ILE A 168 -10.88 -6.79 -3.86
C ILE A 168 -11.85 -5.60 -3.95
N ASN A 169 -11.32 -4.36 -3.98
CA ASN A 169 -12.13 -3.14 -3.97
C ASN A 169 -11.67 -2.07 -4.98
N GLY A 170 -10.65 -2.34 -5.83
CA GLY A 170 -10.19 -1.35 -6.79
C GLY A 170 -9.37 -1.88 -7.95
N TYR A 171 -9.15 -0.99 -8.91
CA TYR A 171 -8.33 -1.15 -10.12
C TYR A 171 -7.72 0.20 -10.50
N ALA A 172 -6.93 0.25 -11.57
CA ALA A 172 -6.31 1.45 -12.11
C ALA A 172 -5.58 2.28 -11.02
N GLU A 173 -5.92 3.55 -10.87
CA GLU A 173 -5.31 4.46 -9.90
C GLU A 173 -5.43 3.96 -8.45
N GLY A 174 -6.55 3.32 -8.08
CA GLY A 174 -6.71 2.71 -6.76
C GLY A 174 -5.68 1.60 -6.50
N SER A 175 -5.42 0.73 -7.48
CA SER A 175 -4.37 -0.29 -7.38
C SER A 175 -2.96 0.30 -7.44
N ASP A 176 -2.76 1.39 -8.17
CA ASP A 176 -1.47 2.08 -8.20
C ASP A 176 -1.15 2.71 -6.84
N GLY A 177 -2.17 3.28 -6.16
CA GLY A 177 -2.05 3.76 -4.78
C GLY A 177 -1.65 2.66 -3.80
N ALA A 178 -2.30 1.50 -3.88
CA ALA A 178 -1.95 0.32 -3.09
C ALA A 178 -0.49 -0.09 -3.26
N VAL A 179 -0.02 -0.17 -4.51
CA VAL A 179 1.39 -0.50 -4.82
C VAL A 179 2.33 0.54 -4.24
N PHE A 180 1.99 1.82 -4.39
CA PHE A 180 2.81 2.93 -3.89
C PHE A 180 2.97 2.90 -2.38
N VAL A 181 1.87 2.75 -1.64
CA VAL A 181 1.88 2.70 -0.17
C VAL A 181 2.66 1.48 0.32
N ALA A 182 2.33 0.28 -0.15
CA ALA A 182 3.03 -0.94 0.26
C ALA A 182 4.53 -0.88 -0.02
N ALA A 183 4.94 -0.38 -1.19
CA ALA A 183 6.35 -0.23 -1.53
C ALA A 183 7.03 0.83 -0.65
N SER A 184 6.36 1.93 -0.36
CA SER A 184 6.87 3.00 0.52
C SER A 184 7.11 2.48 1.93
N VAL A 185 6.15 1.76 2.50
CA VAL A 185 6.28 1.15 3.83
C VAL A 185 7.40 0.10 3.84
N SER A 186 7.46 -0.76 2.81
CA SER A 186 8.55 -1.75 2.66
C SER A 186 9.93 -1.09 2.66
N GLU A 187 10.12 0.00 1.92
CA GLU A 187 11.42 0.70 1.84
C GLU A 187 11.77 1.44 3.13
N ALA A 188 10.78 1.97 3.85
CA ALA A 188 10.98 2.68 5.11
C ALA A 188 11.61 1.82 6.23
N PHE A 189 11.64 0.50 6.07
CA PHE A 189 12.41 -0.37 6.97
C PHE A 189 13.93 -0.14 6.86
N PHE A 190 14.44 0.40 5.74
CA PHE A 190 15.86 0.54 5.46
C PHE A 190 16.29 1.95 4.99
N GLU A 191 15.37 2.76 4.51
CA GLU A 191 15.61 4.15 4.10
C GLU A 191 14.85 5.10 5.04
N THR A 192 15.47 6.21 5.40
CA THR A 192 14.89 7.24 6.29
C THR A 192 14.58 8.55 5.57
N ASN A 193 15.04 8.71 4.33
CA ASN A 193 14.76 9.90 3.54
C ASN A 193 13.43 9.74 2.79
N PRO A 194 12.38 10.50 3.14
CA PRO A 194 11.05 10.36 2.54
C PRO A 194 11.06 10.54 1.01
N ALA A 195 11.85 11.50 0.50
CA ALA A 195 11.92 11.75 -0.94
C ALA A 195 12.55 10.58 -1.71
N LYS A 196 13.50 9.85 -1.10
CA LYS A 196 14.05 8.62 -1.70
C LYS A 196 13.04 7.49 -1.68
N ILE A 197 12.33 7.29 -0.55
CA ILE A 197 11.28 6.28 -0.41
C ILE A 197 10.24 6.49 -1.51
N VAL A 198 9.70 7.71 -1.62
CA VAL A 198 8.68 8.07 -2.62
C VAL A 198 9.18 7.82 -4.05
N ARG A 199 10.42 8.23 -4.38
CA ARG A 199 11.00 7.99 -5.71
C ARG A 199 11.12 6.50 -6.05
N GLN A 200 11.52 5.67 -5.09
CA GLN A 200 11.70 4.24 -5.31
C GLN A 200 10.34 3.54 -5.46
N ALA A 201 9.38 3.84 -4.59
CA ALA A 201 8.04 3.29 -4.67
C ALA A 201 7.34 3.66 -5.99
N ALA A 202 7.47 4.91 -6.42
CA ALA A 202 6.91 5.39 -7.68
C ALA A 202 7.41 4.61 -8.92
N GLN A 203 8.63 4.05 -8.89
CA GLN A 203 9.16 3.27 -10.02
C GLN A 203 8.40 1.98 -10.30
N LEU A 204 7.59 1.50 -9.36
CA LEU A 204 6.76 0.30 -9.52
C LEU A 204 5.44 0.58 -10.25
N ILE A 205 5.13 1.83 -10.52
CA ILE A 205 3.91 2.28 -11.18
C ILE A 205 4.22 2.66 -12.63
N ASP A 206 3.32 2.26 -13.55
CA ASP A 206 3.46 2.63 -14.98
C ASP A 206 3.59 4.16 -15.11
N PRO A 207 4.63 4.68 -15.79
CA PRO A 207 4.82 6.12 -15.96
C PRO A 207 3.68 6.81 -16.71
N ARG A 208 2.81 6.06 -17.40
CA ARG A 208 1.63 6.59 -18.08
C ARG A 208 0.43 6.76 -17.14
N SER A 209 0.44 6.11 -15.97
CA SER A 209 -0.62 6.24 -14.96
C SER A 209 -0.78 7.69 -14.50
N ASN A 210 -2.01 8.12 -14.25
CA ASN A 210 -2.28 9.44 -13.71
C ASN A 210 -1.78 9.56 -12.26
N TYR A 211 -1.84 8.48 -11.49
CA TYR A 211 -1.29 8.41 -10.15
C TYR A 211 0.22 8.67 -10.15
N ARG A 212 0.96 8.00 -11.04
CA ARG A 212 2.41 8.21 -11.20
C ARG A 212 2.73 9.64 -11.64
N LYS A 213 1.99 10.20 -12.58
CA LYS A 213 2.19 11.59 -13.03
C LYS A 213 1.99 12.60 -11.90
N ALA A 214 1.01 12.35 -11.01
CA ALA A 214 0.79 13.21 -9.83
C ALA A 214 2.00 13.17 -8.88
N ILE A 215 2.54 11.97 -8.60
CA ILE A 215 3.74 11.83 -7.78
C ILE A 215 4.94 12.55 -8.43
N ASP A 216 5.16 12.34 -9.72
CA ASP A 216 6.28 12.98 -10.44
C ASP A 216 6.16 14.51 -10.42
N PHE A 217 4.95 15.06 -10.54
CA PHE A 217 4.68 16.50 -10.41
C PHE A 217 5.05 17.03 -9.02
N ILE A 218 4.64 16.33 -7.96
CA ILE A 218 4.97 16.73 -6.57
C ILE A 218 6.47 16.66 -6.34
N LEU A 219 7.12 15.58 -6.79
CA LEU A 219 8.58 15.43 -6.66
C LEU A 219 9.38 16.49 -7.43
N ALA A 220 8.88 16.95 -8.57
CA ALA A 220 9.50 18.04 -9.33
C ALA A 220 9.33 19.39 -8.64
N SER A 221 8.26 19.60 -7.89
CA SER A 221 7.98 20.81 -7.13
C SER A 221 8.62 20.81 -5.73
N TYR A 222 9.09 19.66 -5.25
CA TYR A 222 9.68 19.53 -3.92
C TYR A 222 11.10 20.14 -3.92
N GLY A 223 11.27 21.21 -3.15
CA GLY A 223 12.57 21.90 -3.01
C GLY A 223 12.74 23.13 -3.94
N GLN A 224 11.66 23.63 -4.58
CA GLN A 224 11.64 24.90 -5.29
C GLN A 224 11.37 26.09 -4.32
#